data_b1e85a0d851a7d256c07422370d73e01
#
_entry.id   b1e85a0d851a7d256c07422370d73e01
#
_cell.length_a   1.000
_cell.length_b   1.000
_cell.length_c   1.000
_cell.angle_alpha   90.00
_cell.angle_beta   90.00
_cell.angle_gamma   90.00
#
_symmetry.space_group_name_H-M   'P 1'
#
loop_
_entity.id
_entity.type
_entity.pdbx_description
1 polymer ?
#
loop_
_entity_poly.entity_id
_entity_poly.type
_entity_poly.pdbx_seq_one_letter_code
_entity_poly.pdbx_strand_id
1 'polypeptide(L)'
;SRRRPSRWNEEARRNHAFNTCLGWTILGAIVPGLTLSRSRAPRRRVTGLTIIGLLLIGLTIAVFFILANPTVAASIVVRPKLLTALTWGLPSLAVALVALLTFSHLDLRPQGITRGQRWVSTILVTALCTTIATPLAVAGRYAYDQDHMLGRIFTDKRSGTRPSINYNQDVKAIWAAKPRVNVLLVGADDSKVRNYRAENSMNT
;
A
#
# COMPACT_ATOMS: atom_id res chain seq x y z
N SER A 1 -6.74 49.89 -31.07
CA SER A 1 -5.47 49.79 -30.32
C SER A 1 -5.65 48.84 -29.18
N ARG A 2 -5.11 47.59 -29.29
CA ARG A 2 -5.07 46.63 -28.19
C ARG A 2 -4.03 47.12 -27.19
N ARG A 3 -4.47 47.65 -26.05
CA ARG A 3 -3.59 48.05 -24.92
C ARG A 3 -2.81 46.81 -24.48
N ARG A 4 -1.48 46.85 -24.50
CA ARG A 4 -0.63 45.79 -23.91
C ARG A 4 -0.99 45.66 -22.44
N PRO A 5 -1.26 44.43 -21.92
CA PRO A 5 -1.55 44.27 -20.52
C PRO A 5 -0.35 44.73 -19.68
N SER A 6 -0.61 45.38 -18.54
CA SER A 6 0.44 45.87 -17.66
C SER A 6 1.23 44.66 -17.11
N ARG A 7 2.55 44.82 -16.88
CA ARG A 7 3.43 43.77 -16.32
C ARG A 7 2.85 43.16 -15.04
N TRP A 8 2.23 43.97 -14.20
CA TRP A 8 1.56 43.52 -12.97
C TRP A 8 0.43 42.52 -13.23
N ASN A 9 -0.36 42.72 -14.26
CA ASN A 9 -1.44 41.81 -14.60
C ASN A 9 -0.92 40.46 -15.17
N GLU A 10 0.24 40.45 -15.80
CA GLU A 10 0.87 39.26 -16.30
C GLU A 10 1.49 38.43 -15.16
N GLU A 11 2.13 39.09 -14.20
CA GLU A 11 2.69 38.45 -13.01
C GLU A 11 1.60 37.85 -12.12
N ALA A 12 0.53 38.63 -11.88
CA ALA A 12 -0.62 38.15 -11.09
C ALA A 12 -1.27 36.92 -11.73
N ARG A 13 -1.47 36.91 -13.04
CA ARG A 13 -2.02 35.76 -13.77
C ARG A 13 -1.10 34.53 -13.71
N ARG A 14 0.22 34.71 -13.84
CA ARG A 14 1.20 33.65 -13.74
C ARG A 14 1.21 33.04 -12.35
N ASN A 15 1.20 33.87 -11.29
CA ASN A 15 1.16 33.37 -9.91
C ASN A 15 -0.14 32.63 -9.60
N HIS A 16 -1.27 33.14 -10.08
CA HIS A 16 -2.55 32.44 -9.93
C HIS A 16 -2.55 31.08 -10.66
N ALA A 17 -2.06 31.03 -11.90
CA ALA A 17 -1.95 29.78 -12.65
C ALA A 17 -1.01 28.77 -11.97
N PHE A 18 0.10 29.25 -11.38
CA PHE A 18 1.03 28.42 -10.62
C PHE A 18 0.39 27.86 -9.35
N ASN A 19 -0.25 28.69 -8.54
CA ASN A 19 -0.93 28.24 -7.31
C ASN A 19 -2.06 27.25 -7.62
N THR A 20 -2.80 27.48 -8.70
CA THR A 20 -3.82 26.54 -9.17
C THR A 20 -3.21 25.19 -9.58
N CYS A 21 -2.06 25.20 -10.27
CA CYS A 21 -1.33 23.96 -10.61
C CYS A 21 -0.90 23.20 -9.35
N LEU A 22 -0.33 23.88 -8.33
CA LEU A 22 0.05 23.26 -7.08
C LEU A 22 -1.16 22.66 -6.35
N GLY A 23 -2.27 23.39 -6.26
CA GLY A 23 -3.51 22.90 -5.65
C GLY A 23 -4.03 21.62 -6.32
N TRP A 24 -4.05 21.59 -7.65
CA TRP A 24 -4.44 20.40 -8.40
C TRP A 24 -3.46 19.24 -8.23
N THR A 25 -2.18 19.52 -8.08
CA THR A 25 -1.17 18.47 -7.82
C THR A 25 -1.40 17.83 -6.45
N ILE A 26 -1.69 18.62 -5.41
CA ILE A 26 -2.02 18.12 -4.08
C ILE A 26 -3.30 17.28 -4.11
N LEU A 27 -4.35 17.78 -4.76
CA LEU A 27 -5.60 17.04 -4.92
C LEU A 27 -5.39 15.72 -5.69
N GLY A 28 -4.53 15.73 -6.71
CA GLY A 28 -4.19 14.54 -7.47
C GLY A 28 -3.35 13.53 -6.71
N ALA A 29 -2.64 13.96 -5.66
CA ALA A 29 -1.95 13.05 -4.75
C ALA A 29 -2.94 12.31 -3.83
N ILE A 30 -4.05 12.98 -3.43
CA ILE A 30 -5.11 12.38 -2.62
C ILE A 30 -6.00 11.46 -3.48
N VAL A 31 -6.39 11.94 -4.67
CA VAL A 31 -7.24 11.18 -5.60
C VAL A 31 -6.48 11.00 -6.91
N PRO A 32 -5.76 9.87 -7.08
CA PRO A 32 -5.00 9.58 -8.29
C PRO A 32 -5.90 9.63 -9.55
N GLY A 33 -5.42 10.34 -10.57
CA GLY A 33 -6.17 10.54 -11.81
C GLY A 33 -6.99 11.83 -11.88
N LEU A 34 -7.25 12.52 -10.75
CA LEU A 34 -8.04 13.76 -10.73
C LEU A 34 -7.39 14.89 -11.56
N THR A 35 -6.08 15.00 -11.51
CA THR A 35 -5.31 15.96 -12.32
C THR A 35 -5.44 15.70 -13.81
N LEU A 36 -5.39 14.42 -14.22
CA LEU A 36 -5.55 14.01 -15.62
C LEU A 36 -6.97 14.27 -16.14
N SER A 37 -7.99 14.17 -15.29
CA SER A 37 -9.38 14.47 -15.69
C SER A 37 -9.57 15.93 -16.13
N ARG A 38 -8.68 16.82 -15.72
CA ARG A 38 -8.64 18.24 -16.12
C ARG A 38 -7.73 18.52 -17.32
N SER A 39 -7.04 17.53 -17.85
CA SER A 39 -6.18 17.69 -19.03
C SER A 39 -6.98 18.22 -20.24
N ARG A 40 -6.36 19.08 -21.02
CA ARG A 40 -6.94 19.61 -22.26
C ARG A 40 -7.07 18.55 -23.35
N ALA A 41 -6.26 17.50 -23.29
CA ALA A 41 -6.28 16.40 -24.24
C ALA A 41 -7.41 15.41 -23.89
N PRO A 42 -8.38 15.14 -24.81
CA PRO A 42 -9.55 14.31 -24.51
C PRO A 42 -9.15 12.87 -24.10
N ARG A 43 -8.13 12.31 -24.72
CA ARG A 43 -7.61 10.97 -24.36
C ARG A 43 -7.13 10.92 -22.91
N ARG A 44 -6.35 11.91 -22.45
CA ARG A 44 -5.83 11.97 -21.07
C ARG A 44 -6.94 12.18 -20.06
N ARG A 45 -7.96 12.96 -20.41
CA ARG A 45 -9.14 13.15 -19.56
C ARG A 45 -9.90 11.83 -19.35
N VAL A 46 -10.12 11.07 -20.41
CA VAL A 46 -10.75 9.74 -20.31
C VAL A 46 -9.90 8.83 -19.44
N THR A 47 -8.58 8.76 -19.65
CA THR A 47 -7.66 7.98 -18.80
C THR A 47 -7.75 8.37 -17.33
N GLY A 48 -7.81 9.68 -17.01
CA GLY A 48 -7.97 10.14 -15.64
C GLY A 48 -9.28 9.67 -15.01
N LEU A 49 -10.40 9.78 -15.73
CA LEU A 49 -11.71 9.32 -15.28
C LEU A 49 -11.77 7.80 -15.11
N THR A 50 -11.17 7.03 -16.00
CA THR A 50 -11.10 5.57 -15.87
C THR A 50 -10.29 5.13 -14.65
N ILE A 51 -9.17 5.79 -14.36
CA ILE A 51 -8.37 5.53 -13.16
C ILE A 51 -9.20 5.80 -11.90
N ILE A 52 -9.88 6.93 -11.81
CA ILE A 52 -10.75 7.27 -10.67
C ILE A 52 -11.86 6.22 -10.53
N GLY A 53 -12.53 5.86 -11.63
CA GLY A 53 -13.58 4.85 -11.63
C GLY A 53 -13.10 3.49 -11.12
N LEU A 54 -11.96 3.01 -11.62
CA LEU A 54 -11.36 1.76 -11.18
C LEU A 54 -10.96 1.78 -9.70
N LEU A 55 -10.41 2.91 -9.21
CA LEU A 55 -10.06 3.05 -7.80
C LEU A 55 -11.30 3.04 -6.90
N LEU A 56 -12.37 3.75 -7.29
CA LEU A 56 -13.62 3.76 -6.53
C LEU A 56 -14.27 2.37 -6.51
N ILE A 57 -14.35 1.70 -7.65
CA ILE A 57 -14.89 0.33 -7.74
C ILE A 57 -14.04 -0.61 -6.89
N GLY A 58 -12.71 -0.59 -7.03
CA GLY A 58 -11.80 -1.42 -6.25
C GLY A 58 -11.91 -1.19 -4.75
N LEU A 59 -11.98 0.07 -4.32
CA LEU A 59 -12.18 0.43 -2.92
C LEU A 59 -13.53 -0.05 -2.39
N THR A 60 -14.61 0.14 -3.16
CA THR A 60 -15.95 -0.32 -2.77
C THR A 60 -15.99 -1.83 -2.61
N ILE A 61 -15.42 -2.58 -3.56
CA ILE A 61 -15.33 -4.04 -3.49
C ILE A 61 -14.50 -4.46 -2.27
N ALA A 62 -13.34 -3.83 -2.02
CA ALA A 62 -12.48 -4.15 -0.89
C ALA A 62 -13.19 -3.90 0.45
N VAL A 63 -13.84 -2.75 0.62
CA VAL A 63 -14.60 -2.42 1.83
C VAL A 63 -15.75 -3.40 2.04
N PHE A 64 -16.55 -3.66 1.00
CA PHE A 64 -17.64 -4.61 1.08
C PHE A 64 -17.16 -6.01 1.47
N PHE A 65 -16.05 -6.48 0.86
CA PHE A 65 -15.50 -7.79 1.16
C PHE A 65 -14.97 -7.90 2.59
N ILE A 66 -14.31 -6.87 3.11
CA ILE A 66 -13.81 -6.83 4.49
C ILE A 66 -14.97 -6.83 5.49
N LEU A 67 -16.00 -6.03 5.24
CA LEU A 67 -17.16 -5.93 6.13
C LEU A 67 -18.01 -7.21 6.11
N ALA A 68 -18.15 -7.84 4.94
CA ALA A 68 -18.92 -9.08 4.80
C ALA A 68 -18.20 -10.30 5.39
N ASN A 69 -16.85 -10.29 5.43
CA ASN A 69 -16.06 -11.45 5.82
C ASN A 69 -14.85 -11.06 6.72
N PRO A 70 -15.06 -10.64 7.97
CA PRO A 70 -13.97 -10.18 8.83
C PRO A 70 -12.93 -11.26 9.14
N THR A 71 -13.33 -12.53 9.20
CA THR A 71 -12.43 -13.67 9.40
C THR A 71 -11.53 -13.92 8.19
N VAL A 72 -12.03 -13.69 6.98
CA VAL A 72 -11.25 -13.80 5.74
C VAL A 72 -10.24 -12.64 5.67
N ALA A 73 -10.62 -11.43 6.07
CA ALA A 73 -9.70 -10.30 6.15
C ALA A 73 -8.50 -10.61 7.07
N ALA A 74 -8.75 -11.19 8.25
CA ALA A 74 -7.69 -11.64 9.15
C ALA A 74 -6.82 -12.75 8.54
N SER A 75 -7.40 -13.65 7.73
CA SER A 75 -6.67 -14.74 7.08
C SER A 75 -5.74 -14.29 5.93
N ILE A 76 -5.91 -13.07 5.41
CA ILE A 76 -5.07 -12.51 4.32
C ILE A 76 -3.60 -12.47 4.76
N VAL A 77 -3.35 -12.12 6.01
CA VAL A 77 -1.99 -12.00 6.59
C VAL A 77 -1.24 -13.33 6.64
N VAL A 78 -1.95 -14.46 6.58
CA VAL A 78 -1.39 -15.81 6.72
C VAL A 78 -1.31 -16.56 5.38
N ARG A 79 -1.90 -16.02 4.30
CA ARG A 79 -1.92 -16.70 2.99
C ARG A 79 -0.65 -16.41 2.19
N PRO A 80 0.25 -17.39 1.93
CA PRO A 80 1.52 -17.15 1.23
C PRO A 80 1.34 -16.50 -0.15
N LYS A 81 0.39 -16.98 -0.96
CA LYS A 81 0.14 -16.43 -2.30
C LYS A 81 -0.24 -14.95 -2.28
N LEU A 82 -0.98 -14.50 -1.26
CA LEU A 82 -1.36 -13.10 -1.11
C LEU A 82 -0.18 -12.26 -0.61
N LEU A 83 0.62 -12.79 0.30
CA LEU A 83 1.84 -12.12 0.77
C LEU A 83 2.82 -11.90 -0.38
N THR A 84 3.07 -12.92 -1.20
CA THR A 84 3.91 -12.78 -2.40
C THR A 84 3.34 -11.73 -3.37
N ALA A 85 2.02 -11.72 -3.60
CA ALA A 85 1.36 -10.71 -4.43
C ALA A 85 1.51 -9.29 -3.85
N LEU A 86 1.39 -9.12 -2.53
CA LEU A 86 1.58 -7.83 -1.85
C LEU A 86 3.05 -7.37 -1.89
N THR A 87 4.00 -8.30 -1.73
CA THR A 87 5.44 -8.01 -1.79
C THR A 87 5.84 -7.31 -3.09
N TRP A 88 5.30 -7.75 -4.22
CA TRP A 88 5.59 -7.16 -5.53
C TRP A 88 4.56 -6.12 -5.96
N GLY A 89 3.31 -6.30 -5.58
CA GLY A 89 2.20 -5.43 -5.97
C GLY A 89 2.30 -4.05 -5.34
N LEU A 90 2.61 -3.93 -4.04
CA LEU A 90 2.66 -2.64 -3.35
C LEU A 90 3.79 -1.74 -3.86
N PRO A 91 5.05 -2.19 -4.02
CA PRO A 91 6.09 -1.37 -4.64
C PRO A 91 5.78 -0.98 -6.10
N SER A 92 5.21 -1.91 -6.88
CA SER A 92 4.81 -1.62 -8.26
C SER A 92 3.72 -0.55 -8.31
N LEU A 93 2.75 -0.61 -7.41
CA LEU A 93 1.71 0.41 -7.25
C LEU A 93 2.31 1.76 -6.84
N ALA A 94 3.29 1.77 -5.93
CA ALA A 94 3.99 2.99 -5.53
C ALA A 94 4.67 3.66 -6.73
N VAL A 95 5.41 2.90 -7.53
CA VAL A 95 6.05 3.40 -8.77
C VAL A 95 5.02 3.96 -9.75
N ALA A 96 3.91 3.25 -9.95
CA ALA A 96 2.83 3.70 -10.85
C ALA A 96 2.19 5.01 -10.36
N LEU A 97 1.92 5.16 -9.06
CA LEU A 97 1.34 6.38 -8.48
C LEU A 97 2.31 7.56 -8.55
N VAL A 98 3.59 7.34 -8.26
CA VAL A 98 4.64 8.37 -8.39
C VAL A 98 4.78 8.82 -9.85
N ALA A 99 4.80 7.90 -10.80
CA ALA A 99 4.84 8.22 -12.21
C ALA A 99 3.59 9.02 -12.63
N LEU A 100 2.41 8.56 -12.24
CA LEU A 100 1.14 9.24 -12.52
C LEU A 100 1.13 10.67 -11.99
N LEU A 101 1.54 10.88 -10.74
CA LEU A 101 1.60 12.20 -10.11
C LEU A 101 2.59 13.11 -10.82
N THR A 102 3.79 12.59 -11.12
CA THR A 102 4.84 13.36 -11.79
C THR A 102 4.41 13.78 -13.21
N PHE A 103 3.89 12.84 -14.02
CA PHE A 103 3.39 13.14 -15.36
C PHE A 103 2.23 14.12 -15.33
N SER A 104 1.29 13.94 -14.41
CA SER A 104 0.15 14.86 -14.24
C SER A 104 0.59 16.27 -13.88
N HIS A 105 1.57 16.40 -12.97
CA HIS A 105 2.14 17.68 -12.60
C HIS A 105 2.83 18.36 -13.79
N LEU A 106 3.63 17.61 -14.55
CA LEU A 106 4.32 18.16 -15.74
C LEU A 106 3.33 18.64 -16.81
N ASP A 107 2.20 17.95 -16.98
CA ASP A 107 1.16 18.32 -17.94
C ASP A 107 0.41 19.60 -17.55
N LEU A 108 0.19 19.82 -16.24
CA LEU A 108 -0.49 20.99 -15.71
C LEU A 108 0.41 22.22 -15.54
N ARG A 109 1.71 22.04 -15.62
CA ARG A 109 2.69 23.07 -15.34
C ARG A 109 2.58 24.23 -16.33
N PRO A 110 2.40 25.50 -15.86
CA PRO A 110 2.34 26.67 -16.74
C PRO A 110 3.70 26.91 -17.42
N GLN A 111 3.66 27.41 -18.65
CA GLN A 111 4.87 27.86 -19.34
C GLN A 111 5.36 29.18 -18.74
N GLY A 112 6.68 29.39 -18.69
CA GLY A 112 7.29 30.64 -18.23
C GLY A 112 7.37 30.84 -16.72
N ILE A 113 7.38 29.77 -15.92
CA ILE A 113 7.57 29.84 -14.46
C ILE A 113 9.01 30.28 -14.10
N THR A 114 9.13 31.04 -13.01
CA THR A 114 10.41 31.51 -12.48
C THR A 114 11.25 30.37 -11.90
N ARG A 115 12.55 30.59 -11.73
CA ARG A 115 13.44 29.59 -11.07
C ARG A 115 12.95 29.22 -9.68
N GLY A 116 12.54 30.20 -8.87
CA GLY A 116 12.01 29.95 -7.53
C GLY A 116 10.74 29.09 -7.55
N GLN A 117 9.80 29.36 -8.45
CA GLN A 117 8.59 28.55 -8.63
C GLN A 117 8.91 27.11 -9.06
N ARG A 118 9.98 26.90 -9.86
CA ARG A 118 10.46 25.57 -10.21
C ARG A 118 10.91 24.79 -8.99
N TRP A 119 11.72 25.42 -8.13
CA TRP A 119 12.20 24.78 -6.90
C TRP A 119 11.05 24.42 -5.97
N VAL A 120 10.13 25.34 -5.71
CA VAL A 120 8.95 25.08 -4.88
C VAL A 120 8.13 23.91 -5.43
N SER A 121 7.88 23.91 -6.74
CA SER A 121 7.16 22.84 -7.43
C SER A 121 7.89 21.48 -7.29
N THR A 122 9.21 21.43 -7.49
CA THR A 122 9.99 20.20 -7.38
C THR A 122 9.97 19.67 -5.95
N ILE A 123 10.21 20.53 -4.95
CA ILE A 123 10.17 20.13 -3.54
C ILE A 123 8.80 19.59 -3.17
N LEU A 124 7.71 20.25 -3.59
CA LEU A 124 6.35 19.79 -3.31
C LEU A 124 6.08 18.41 -3.93
N VAL A 125 6.40 18.23 -5.22
CA VAL A 125 6.18 16.95 -5.91
C VAL A 125 7.00 15.85 -5.27
N THR A 126 8.29 16.12 -4.96
CA THR A 126 9.14 15.14 -4.28
C THR A 126 8.57 14.76 -2.91
N ALA A 127 8.13 15.73 -2.11
CA ALA A 127 7.52 15.46 -0.81
C ALA A 127 6.25 14.60 -0.94
N LEU A 128 5.36 14.92 -1.89
CA LEU A 128 4.15 14.14 -2.15
C LEU A 128 4.48 12.72 -2.63
N CYS A 129 5.44 12.58 -3.55
CA CYS A 129 5.90 11.28 -4.03
C CYS A 129 6.46 10.43 -2.89
N THR A 130 7.28 11.01 -2.01
CA THR A 130 7.84 10.32 -0.84
C THR A 130 6.73 9.91 0.13
N THR A 131 5.77 10.80 0.42
CA THR A 131 4.63 10.51 1.30
C THR A 131 3.78 9.34 0.80
N ILE A 132 3.62 9.19 -0.52
CA ILE A 132 2.87 8.08 -1.12
C ILE A 132 3.73 6.81 -1.19
N ALA A 133 4.98 6.93 -1.62
CA ALA A 133 5.83 5.77 -1.88
C ALA A 133 6.31 5.08 -0.60
N THR A 134 6.63 5.85 0.45
CA THR A 134 7.20 5.29 1.69
C THR A 134 6.26 4.27 2.37
N PRO A 135 4.97 4.55 2.66
CA PRO A 135 4.11 3.58 3.31
C PRO A 135 3.88 2.34 2.45
N LEU A 136 3.78 2.48 1.14
CA LEU A 136 3.62 1.34 0.23
C LEU A 136 4.87 0.47 0.17
N ALA A 137 6.06 1.07 0.13
CA ALA A 137 7.33 0.35 0.15
C ALA A 137 7.54 -0.37 1.48
N VAL A 138 7.24 0.28 2.60
CA VAL A 138 7.32 -0.31 3.95
C VAL A 138 6.34 -1.48 4.08
N ALA A 139 5.09 -1.32 3.64
CA ALA A 139 4.10 -2.39 3.66
C ALA A 139 4.53 -3.58 2.78
N GLY A 140 5.10 -3.33 1.60
CA GLY A 140 5.68 -4.37 0.75
C GLY A 140 6.84 -5.11 1.43
N ARG A 141 7.69 -4.38 2.16
CA ARG A 141 8.78 -4.98 2.94
C ARG A 141 8.25 -5.87 4.07
N TYR A 142 7.25 -5.41 4.81
CA TYR A 142 6.62 -6.24 5.85
C TYR A 142 5.96 -7.50 5.25
N ALA A 143 5.30 -7.40 4.09
CA ALA A 143 4.74 -8.56 3.41
C ALA A 143 5.83 -9.58 3.03
N TYR A 144 6.99 -9.11 2.55
CA TYR A 144 8.14 -9.94 2.25
C TYR A 144 8.69 -10.66 3.49
N ASP A 145 8.91 -9.90 4.58
CA ASP A 145 9.45 -10.46 5.83
C ASP A 145 8.49 -11.50 6.43
N GLN A 146 7.17 -11.24 6.37
CA GLN A 146 6.13 -12.17 6.81
C GLN A 146 6.11 -13.45 5.96
N ASP A 147 6.18 -13.35 4.64
CA ASP A 147 6.22 -14.50 3.72
C ASP A 147 7.44 -15.38 3.99
N HIS A 148 8.61 -14.76 4.18
CA HIS A 148 9.85 -15.46 4.52
C HIS A 148 9.80 -16.13 5.90
N MET A 149 9.22 -15.47 6.89
CA MET A 149 9.05 -16.03 8.22
C MET A 149 8.15 -17.26 8.18
N LEU A 150 6.98 -17.15 7.54
CA LEU A 150 6.05 -18.27 7.40
C LEU A 150 6.69 -19.44 6.63
N GLY A 151 7.43 -19.17 5.56
CA GLY A 151 8.15 -20.19 4.80
C GLY A 151 9.23 -20.91 5.59
N ARG A 152 9.83 -20.27 6.60
CA ARG A 152 10.82 -20.92 7.50
C ARG A 152 10.16 -21.74 8.60
N ILE A 153 9.05 -21.25 9.16
CA ILE A 153 8.35 -21.94 10.26
C ILE A 153 7.53 -23.12 9.73
N PHE A 154 6.84 -22.94 8.62
CA PHE A 154 5.97 -23.95 8.01
C PHE A 154 6.62 -24.59 6.79
N THR A 155 7.88 -25.01 6.92
CA THR A 155 8.57 -25.74 5.85
C THR A 155 7.90 -27.10 5.63
N ASP A 156 7.51 -27.40 4.40
CA ASP A 156 7.01 -28.72 3.98
C ASP A 156 8.10 -29.81 3.96
N LYS A 157 9.28 -29.55 4.51
CA LYS A 157 10.32 -30.55 4.67
C LYS A 157 9.79 -31.62 5.62
N ARG A 158 9.45 -32.76 5.06
CA ARG A 158 9.11 -33.95 5.84
C ARG A 158 10.25 -34.24 6.80
N SER A 159 10.03 -33.98 8.07
CA SER A 159 10.88 -34.47 9.13
C SER A 159 10.68 -36.00 9.19
N GLY A 160 11.76 -36.80 9.21
CA GLY A 160 11.65 -38.26 9.33
C GLY A 160 10.92 -38.72 10.59
N THR A 161 10.72 -37.82 11.56
CA THR A 161 9.99 -38.04 12.81
C THR A 161 8.51 -37.62 12.73
N ARG A 162 8.08 -36.96 11.62
CA ARG A 162 6.71 -36.52 11.48
C ARG A 162 5.86 -37.63 10.87
N PRO A 163 4.81 -38.10 11.56
CA PRO A 163 3.92 -39.11 11.00
C PRO A 163 3.25 -38.56 9.74
N SER A 164 3.19 -39.35 8.67
CA SER A 164 2.47 -38.99 7.45
C SER A 164 0.98 -38.92 7.75
N ILE A 165 0.40 -37.71 7.67
CA ILE A 165 -1.05 -37.51 7.83
C ILE A 165 -1.65 -37.54 6.44
N ASN A 166 -2.58 -38.45 6.19
CA ASN A 166 -3.37 -38.45 4.96
C ASN A 166 -4.53 -37.48 5.13
N TYR A 167 -4.43 -36.29 4.51
CA TYR A 167 -5.44 -35.22 4.62
C TYR A 167 -6.78 -35.56 3.95
N ASN A 168 -6.85 -36.65 3.19
CA ASN A 168 -8.09 -37.11 2.56
C ASN A 168 -8.94 -38.01 3.46
N GLN A 169 -8.47 -38.34 4.68
CA GLN A 169 -9.25 -39.07 5.65
C GLN A 169 -10.10 -38.15 6.51
N ASP A 170 -11.28 -38.64 6.89
CA ASP A 170 -12.15 -37.93 7.84
C ASP A 170 -11.36 -37.65 9.14
N VAL A 171 -11.48 -36.41 9.66
CA VAL A 171 -10.76 -35.96 10.88
C VAL A 171 -10.97 -36.92 12.05
N LYS A 172 -12.16 -37.49 12.19
CA LYS A 172 -12.46 -38.52 13.20
C LYS A 172 -11.64 -39.79 13.00
N ALA A 173 -11.41 -40.20 11.76
CA ALA A 173 -10.62 -41.41 11.44
C ALA A 173 -9.12 -41.22 11.71
N ILE A 174 -8.59 -40.02 11.54
CA ILE A 174 -7.19 -39.68 11.82
C ILE A 174 -6.85 -39.89 13.30
N TRP A 175 -7.78 -39.63 14.19
CA TRP A 175 -7.60 -39.70 15.64
C TRP A 175 -8.06 -41.03 16.26
N ALA A 176 -9.01 -41.71 15.61
CA ALA A 176 -9.60 -42.96 16.12
C ALA A 176 -8.60 -44.09 16.32
N ALA A 177 -7.53 -44.14 15.52
CA ALA A 177 -6.48 -45.15 15.60
C ALA A 177 -5.36 -44.82 16.57
N LYS A 178 -5.39 -43.66 17.28
CA LYS A 178 -4.32 -43.22 18.19
C LYS A 178 -4.80 -43.23 19.63
N PRO A 179 -4.23 -44.11 20.49
CA PRO A 179 -4.65 -44.25 21.87
C PRO A 179 -4.27 -43.04 22.75
N ARG A 180 -3.35 -42.19 22.28
CA ARG A 180 -2.90 -41.00 23.02
C ARG A 180 -2.39 -39.94 22.06
N VAL A 181 -2.80 -38.68 22.27
CA VAL A 181 -2.29 -37.50 21.59
C VAL A 181 -1.62 -36.61 22.63
N ASN A 182 -0.32 -36.40 22.47
CA ASN A 182 0.44 -35.47 23.30
C ASN A 182 0.51 -34.12 22.60
N VAL A 183 -0.03 -33.10 23.21
CA VAL A 183 0.02 -31.70 22.70
C VAL A 183 0.93 -30.91 23.62
N LEU A 184 2.03 -30.42 23.08
CA LEU A 184 2.91 -29.48 23.77
C LEU A 184 2.45 -28.06 23.43
N LEU A 185 1.90 -27.33 24.40
CA LEU A 185 1.62 -25.92 24.32
C LEU A 185 2.81 -25.15 24.90
N VAL A 186 3.52 -24.43 24.02
CA VAL A 186 4.61 -23.53 24.42
C VAL A 186 4.09 -22.10 24.27
N GLY A 187 3.88 -21.40 25.40
CA GLY A 187 3.59 -19.97 25.43
C GLY A 187 4.82 -19.21 25.89
N ALA A 188 5.27 -18.22 25.14
CA ALA A 188 6.24 -17.22 25.60
C ALA A 188 5.50 -15.91 25.84
N ASP A 189 5.51 -15.44 27.08
CA ASP A 189 4.98 -14.12 27.46
C ASP A 189 6.18 -13.22 27.83
N ASP A 190 6.52 -12.31 26.91
CA ASP A 190 7.60 -11.33 27.10
C ASP A 190 7.04 -9.97 27.51
N SER A 191 6.33 -9.92 28.64
CA SER A 191 5.93 -8.64 29.20
C SER A 191 6.97 -8.12 30.21
N LYS A 192 7.53 -6.96 29.94
CA LYS A 192 8.51 -6.27 30.81
C LYS A 192 8.01 -6.08 32.25
N VAL A 193 6.71 -6.12 32.50
CA VAL A 193 6.09 -6.01 33.81
C VAL A 193 6.14 -7.29 34.64
N ARG A 194 6.35 -8.47 33.99
CA ARG A 194 6.40 -9.78 34.68
C ARG A 194 7.81 -10.34 34.86
N ASN A 195 8.84 -9.68 34.35
CA ASN A 195 10.21 -10.21 34.34
C ASN A 195 10.76 -10.57 35.74
N TYR A 196 10.36 -9.84 36.80
CA TYR A 196 10.81 -10.23 38.13
C TYR A 196 9.96 -11.30 38.81
N ARG A 197 8.82 -11.70 38.23
CA ARG A 197 8.06 -12.87 38.71
C ARG A 197 8.41 -14.15 37.93
N ALA A 198 8.89 -14.03 36.72
CA ALA A 198 9.28 -15.19 35.89
C ALA A 198 10.52 -15.90 36.41
N GLU A 199 11.47 -15.18 37.00
CA GLU A 199 12.65 -15.82 37.65
C GLU A 199 12.27 -16.73 38.82
N ASN A 200 11.18 -16.46 39.53
CA ASN A 200 10.73 -17.28 40.67
C ASN A 200 9.73 -18.38 40.25
N SER A 201 9.14 -18.34 39.06
CA SER A 201 8.16 -19.33 38.62
C SER A 201 8.75 -20.52 37.85
N MET A 202 10.02 -20.43 37.42
CA MET A 202 10.71 -21.54 36.79
C MET A 202 11.45 -22.48 37.80
N ASN A 203 11.46 -22.14 39.08
CA ASN A 203 12.15 -22.91 40.13
C ASN A 203 11.20 -23.71 41.06
N THR A 204 9.94 -23.85 40.68
CA THR A 204 8.98 -24.78 41.28
C THR A 204 8.48 -25.76 40.23
#